data_e103e337ccb3745ada5cd2dda63a7d1b
#
_entry.id   e103e337ccb3745ada5cd2dda63a7d1b
#
_cell.length_a   1.000
_cell.length_b   1.000
_cell.length_c   1.000
_cell.angle_alpha   90.00
_cell.angle_beta   90.00
_cell.angle_gamma   90.00
#
_symmetry.space_group_name_H-M   'P 1'
#
loop_
_entity.id
_entity.type
_entity.pdbx_description
1 polymer ?
#
loop_
_entity_poly.entity_id
_entity_poly.type
_entity_poly.pdbx_seq_one_letter_code
_entity_poly.pdbx_strand_id
1 'polypeptide(L)'
;MTNYDAIIVGAGPNGLSAAIVLARAGLSVLVREASETIGGGTKSLELTLPGFIHDAGSAVHPMAATSPYFRSLKLEQYGLEWIQPATPLMHPLDGAPPAALERSIEATGKTVAPDERSYQQLMGPLVQRWEYIEPDILAPPMHWPAHPLAMAEFGMRAVLPASTLNTLAFRGERARALFAGLACHSILPLNKLATSAIGLVLGAVGHRAGWPIPRGGAQRIADALATCLREADGVIETGVPVEALEELPPSRAVLFDLSPRQVMRI
;
A
#
# COMPACT_ATOMS: atom_id res chain seq x y z
N MET A 1 -2.91 20.49 -32.14
CA MET A 1 -2.83 19.38 -31.14
C MET A 1 -2.22 19.95 -29.88
N THR A 2 -2.83 19.69 -28.75
CA THR A 2 -2.30 20.15 -27.44
C THR A 2 -1.03 19.36 -27.14
N ASN A 3 0.06 20.05 -26.86
CA ASN A 3 1.31 19.41 -26.44
C ASN A 3 1.32 19.32 -24.91
N TYR A 4 1.71 18.15 -24.40
CA TYR A 4 1.87 17.95 -22.96
C TYR A 4 3.35 17.76 -22.61
N ASP A 5 3.75 18.18 -21.41
CA ASP A 5 5.07 17.84 -20.90
C ASP A 5 5.15 16.36 -20.54
N ALA A 6 4.08 15.82 -19.95
CA ALA A 6 4.00 14.40 -19.62
C ALA A 6 2.60 13.81 -19.87
N ILE A 7 2.58 12.55 -20.29
CA ILE A 7 1.37 11.74 -20.39
C ILE A 7 1.53 10.54 -19.45
N ILE A 8 0.52 10.28 -18.64
CA ILE A 8 0.45 9.11 -17.77
C ILE A 8 -0.62 8.17 -18.34
N VAL A 9 -0.25 6.93 -18.61
CA VAL A 9 -1.17 5.88 -19.05
C VAL A 9 -1.52 5.00 -17.87
N GLY A 10 -2.77 5.08 -17.45
CA GLY A 10 -3.33 4.45 -16.26
C GLY A 10 -3.62 5.46 -15.15
N ALA A 11 -4.87 5.46 -14.67
CA ALA A 11 -5.35 6.33 -13.59
C ALA A 11 -5.53 5.55 -12.27
N GLY A 12 -4.60 4.65 -11.97
CA GLY A 12 -4.44 4.05 -10.66
C GLY A 12 -3.84 5.05 -9.65
N PRO A 13 -3.79 4.72 -8.35
CA PRO A 13 -3.23 5.63 -7.33
C PRO A 13 -1.79 6.06 -7.61
N ASN A 14 -0.97 5.19 -8.20
CA ASN A 14 0.42 5.50 -8.54
C ASN A 14 0.50 6.46 -9.73
N GLY A 15 -0.26 6.20 -10.80
CA GLY A 15 -0.34 7.08 -11.97
C GLY A 15 -0.84 8.46 -11.62
N LEU A 16 -1.93 8.55 -10.84
CA LEU A 16 -2.46 9.82 -10.34
C LEU A 16 -1.45 10.55 -9.44
N SER A 17 -0.71 9.81 -8.60
CA SER A 17 0.34 10.38 -7.76
C SER A 17 1.49 10.97 -8.58
N ALA A 18 1.95 10.25 -9.60
CA ALA A 18 2.98 10.75 -10.52
C ALA A 18 2.50 12.00 -11.28
N ALA A 19 1.24 11.98 -11.74
CA ALA A 19 0.62 13.12 -12.41
C ALA A 19 0.58 14.37 -11.51
N ILE A 20 0.18 14.22 -10.23
CA ILE A 20 0.13 15.31 -9.26
C ILE A 20 1.53 15.91 -9.02
N VAL A 21 2.56 15.06 -8.88
CA VAL A 21 3.95 15.54 -8.68
C VAL A 21 4.39 16.41 -9.86
N LEU A 22 4.12 15.97 -11.09
CA LEU A 22 4.50 16.68 -12.29
C LEU A 22 3.68 17.98 -12.48
N ALA A 23 2.37 17.90 -12.28
CA ALA A 23 1.49 19.06 -12.38
C ALA A 23 1.84 20.15 -11.34
N ARG A 24 2.12 19.77 -10.08
CA ARG A 24 2.57 20.70 -9.04
C ARG A 24 3.96 21.30 -9.32
N ALA A 25 4.75 20.66 -10.16
CA ALA A 25 6.01 21.24 -10.67
C ALA A 25 5.80 22.21 -11.84
N GLY A 26 4.56 22.52 -12.21
CA GLY A 26 4.20 23.45 -13.28
C GLY A 26 4.24 22.84 -14.68
N LEU A 27 4.23 21.50 -14.79
CA LEU A 27 4.22 20.80 -16.07
C LEU A 27 2.78 20.53 -16.52
N SER A 28 2.54 20.59 -17.82
CA SER A 28 1.28 20.21 -18.44
C SER A 28 1.16 18.69 -18.48
N VAL A 29 0.12 18.14 -17.84
CA VAL A 29 -0.03 16.69 -17.64
C VAL A 29 -1.37 16.19 -18.12
N LEU A 30 -1.34 15.09 -18.89
CA LEU A 30 -2.51 14.32 -19.29
C LEU A 30 -2.45 12.92 -18.68
N VAL A 31 -3.53 12.47 -18.06
CA VAL A 31 -3.73 11.09 -17.63
C VAL A 31 -4.75 10.43 -18.56
N ARG A 32 -4.41 9.28 -19.15
CA ARG A 32 -5.30 8.45 -19.95
C ARG A 32 -5.66 7.17 -19.22
N GLU A 33 -6.94 6.92 -19.07
CA GLU A 33 -7.50 5.71 -18.45
C GLU A 33 -8.41 4.97 -19.43
N ALA A 34 -8.13 3.68 -19.60
CA ALA A 34 -8.89 2.84 -20.52
C ALA A 34 -10.34 2.60 -20.08
N SER A 35 -10.57 2.55 -18.77
CA SER A 35 -11.93 2.35 -18.22
C SER A 35 -12.69 3.67 -18.12
N GLU A 36 -14.02 3.58 -18.05
CA GLU A 36 -14.89 4.74 -17.79
C GLU A 36 -14.65 5.38 -16.41
N THR A 37 -14.08 4.62 -15.48
CA THR A 37 -13.77 5.06 -14.11
C THR A 37 -12.30 4.92 -13.80
N ILE A 38 -11.75 5.91 -13.08
CA ILE A 38 -10.38 5.88 -12.54
C ILE A 38 -10.27 4.91 -11.35
N GLY A 39 -9.05 4.65 -10.88
CA GLY A 39 -8.82 4.00 -9.58
C GLY A 39 -7.99 2.72 -9.64
N GLY A 40 -7.84 2.09 -10.81
CA GLY A 40 -7.03 0.87 -10.90
C GLY A 40 -7.44 -0.18 -9.86
N GLY A 41 -6.51 -0.59 -8.99
CA GLY A 41 -6.76 -1.55 -7.91
C GLY A 41 -7.59 -1.01 -6.73
N THR A 42 -7.89 0.30 -6.67
CA THR A 42 -8.74 0.90 -5.64
C THR A 42 -10.18 1.15 -6.11
N LYS A 43 -10.60 0.55 -7.23
CA LYS A 43 -11.99 0.65 -7.71
C LYS A 43 -12.97 -0.01 -6.74
N SER A 44 -14.09 0.69 -6.48
CA SER A 44 -15.24 0.14 -5.77
C SER A 44 -16.40 -0.01 -6.76
N LEU A 45 -16.95 -1.21 -6.86
CA LEU A 45 -17.91 -1.59 -7.90
C LEU A 45 -19.09 -2.39 -7.30
N GLU A 46 -20.23 -2.35 -7.95
CA GLU A 46 -21.33 -3.28 -7.67
C GLU A 46 -21.01 -4.66 -8.28
N LEU A 47 -20.54 -5.60 -7.45
CA LEU A 47 -20.08 -6.92 -7.91
C LEU A 47 -21.05 -8.06 -7.60
N THR A 48 -22.04 -7.84 -6.75
CA THR A 48 -22.98 -8.89 -6.30
C THR A 48 -24.43 -8.47 -6.57
N LEU A 49 -25.09 -7.91 -5.60
CA LEU A 49 -26.47 -7.44 -5.72
C LEU A 49 -26.50 -5.93 -5.97
N PRO A 50 -27.53 -5.40 -6.67
CA PRO A 50 -27.69 -3.96 -6.87
C PRO A 50 -27.67 -3.20 -5.54
N GLY A 51 -26.93 -2.09 -5.49
CA GLY A 51 -26.75 -1.27 -4.30
C GLY A 51 -25.67 -1.75 -3.32
N PHE A 52 -25.07 -2.93 -3.54
CA PHE A 52 -23.96 -3.43 -2.75
C PHE A 52 -22.63 -3.12 -3.42
N ILE A 53 -21.91 -2.16 -2.88
CA ILE A 53 -20.61 -1.72 -3.41
C ILE A 53 -19.50 -2.48 -2.70
N HIS A 54 -18.59 -3.03 -3.50
CA HIS A 54 -17.43 -3.80 -3.05
C HIS A 54 -16.14 -3.18 -3.58
N ASP A 55 -15.08 -3.25 -2.78
CA ASP A 55 -13.74 -2.92 -3.24
C ASP A 55 -13.21 -4.07 -4.10
N ALA A 56 -13.03 -3.81 -5.39
CA ALA A 56 -12.71 -4.86 -6.37
C ALA A 56 -11.27 -5.39 -6.26
N GLY A 57 -10.35 -4.55 -5.80
CA GLY A 57 -8.93 -4.92 -5.66
C GLY A 57 -8.44 -4.85 -4.22
N SER A 58 -8.32 -3.67 -3.66
CA SER A 58 -7.81 -3.46 -2.29
C SER A 58 -8.81 -2.70 -1.44
N ALA A 59 -9.08 -3.17 -0.22
CA ALA A 59 -10.04 -2.59 0.72
C ALA A 59 -9.38 -1.92 1.93
N VAL A 60 -8.19 -2.38 2.34
CA VAL A 60 -7.45 -1.88 3.51
C VAL A 60 -6.13 -1.27 3.08
N HIS A 61 -5.78 -0.11 3.64
CA HIS A 61 -4.70 0.71 3.10
C HIS A 61 -3.70 1.19 4.18
N PRO A 62 -3.06 0.26 4.93
CA PRO A 62 -2.12 0.64 5.98
C PRO A 62 -0.94 1.43 5.44
N MET A 63 -0.38 1.04 4.29
CA MET A 63 0.77 1.72 3.69
C MET A 63 0.41 3.12 3.17
N ALA A 64 -0.80 3.32 2.63
CA ALA A 64 -1.24 4.64 2.19
C ALA A 64 -1.37 5.60 3.38
N ALA A 65 -1.91 5.12 4.51
CA ALA A 65 -2.10 5.94 5.71
C ALA A 65 -0.76 6.37 6.37
N THR A 66 0.31 5.58 6.21
CA THR A 66 1.64 5.96 6.71
C THR A 66 2.44 6.76 5.68
N SER A 67 2.16 6.65 4.40
CA SER A 67 2.97 7.25 3.34
C SER A 67 3.20 8.74 3.57
N PRO A 68 4.47 9.20 3.68
CA PRO A 68 4.78 10.63 3.80
C PRO A 68 4.22 11.43 2.63
N TYR A 69 4.22 10.86 1.42
CA TYR A 69 3.66 11.49 0.24
C TYR A 69 2.15 11.71 0.37
N PHE A 70 1.37 10.66 0.71
CA PHE A 70 -0.08 10.80 0.89
C PHE A 70 -0.41 11.80 2.00
N ARG A 71 0.31 11.78 3.12
CA ARG A 71 0.15 12.79 4.19
C ARG A 71 0.43 14.21 3.70
N SER A 72 1.42 14.40 2.82
CA SER A 72 1.74 15.71 2.26
C SER A 72 0.66 16.27 1.34
N LEU A 73 -0.16 15.40 0.73
CA LEU A 73 -1.26 15.79 -0.14
C LEU A 73 -2.47 16.31 0.63
N LYS A 74 -2.61 15.96 1.92
CA LYS A 74 -3.76 16.31 2.78
C LYS A 74 -5.09 15.91 2.12
N LEU A 75 -5.18 14.64 1.70
CA LEU A 75 -6.32 14.12 0.92
C LEU A 75 -7.67 14.23 1.64
N GLU A 76 -7.67 14.47 2.94
CA GLU A 76 -8.87 14.77 3.73
C GLU A 76 -9.58 16.04 3.24
N GLN A 77 -8.85 17.02 2.70
CA GLN A 77 -9.41 18.23 2.09
C GLN A 77 -10.20 17.93 0.81
N TYR A 78 -9.93 16.80 0.20
CA TYR A 78 -10.57 16.29 -1.01
C TYR A 78 -11.58 15.19 -0.73
N GLY A 79 -12.00 15.04 0.55
CA GLY A 79 -13.07 14.15 0.96
C GLY A 79 -12.64 12.71 1.28
N LEU A 80 -11.33 12.42 1.40
CA LEU A 80 -10.87 11.13 1.89
C LEU A 80 -10.97 11.09 3.42
N GLU A 81 -11.76 10.16 3.94
CA GLU A 81 -11.89 9.91 5.38
C GLU A 81 -11.46 8.48 5.69
N TRP A 82 -10.51 8.34 6.62
CA TRP A 82 -10.04 7.05 7.08
C TRP A 82 -10.83 6.55 8.28
N ILE A 83 -11.40 5.35 8.17
CA ILE A 83 -12.03 4.63 9.28
C ILE A 83 -11.03 3.66 9.86
N GLN A 84 -10.77 3.76 11.15
CA GLN A 84 -9.95 2.81 11.90
C GLN A 84 -10.84 1.74 12.55
N PRO A 85 -10.73 0.47 12.18
CA PRO A 85 -11.44 -0.61 12.88
C PRO A 85 -10.92 -0.74 14.32
N ALA A 86 -11.78 -1.19 15.23
CA ALA A 86 -11.40 -1.42 16.62
C ALA A 86 -10.26 -2.43 16.75
N THR A 87 -10.36 -3.54 16.00
CA THR A 87 -9.29 -4.53 15.81
C THR A 87 -8.83 -4.48 14.36
N PRO A 88 -7.61 -4.01 14.07
CA PRO A 88 -7.07 -3.88 12.73
C PRO A 88 -7.10 -5.15 11.89
N LEU A 89 -6.72 -6.29 12.49
CA LEU A 89 -6.64 -7.58 11.81
C LEU A 89 -6.90 -8.72 12.80
N MET A 90 -7.58 -9.76 12.34
CA MET A 90 -7.82 -10.96 13.15
C MET A 90 -7.63 -12.22 12.30
N HIS A 91 -6.90 -13.19 12.84
CA HIS A 91 -6.77 -14.53 12.30
C HIS A 91 -7.58 -15.52 13.14
N PRO A 92 -8.71 -16.02 12.64
CA PRO A 92 -9.42 -17.12 13.28
C PRO A 92 -8.59 -18.41 13.19
N LEU A 93 -8.68 -19.23 14.24
CA LEU A 93 -8.00 -20.52 14.33
C LEU A 93 -9.00 -21.59 14.75
N ASP A 94 -8.87 -22.78 14.17
CA ASP A 94 -9.72 -23.91 14.55
C ASP A 94 -9.40 -24.38 15.96
N GLY A 95 -10.42 -24.42 16.82
CA GLY A 95 -10.28 -24.93 18.20
C GLY A 95 -9.45 -24.06 19.15
N ALA A 96 -9.06 -22.84 18.77
CA ALA A 96 -8.31 -21.89 19.59
C ALA A 96 -8.88 -20.48 19.51
N PRO A 97 -8.67 -19.62 20.52
CA PRO A 97 -8.99 -18.20 20.39
C PRO A 97 -8.24 -17.56 19.21
N PRO A 98 -8.86 -16.60 18.51
CA PRO A 98 -8.23 -15.95 17.38
C PRO A 98 -6.96 -15.18 17.81
N ALA A 99 -6.01 -15.03 16.87
CA ALA A 99 -4.89 -14.13 17.02
C ALA A 99 -5.28 -12.77 16.42
N ALA A 100 -5.17 -11.69 17.19
CA ALA A 100 -5.53 -10.35 16.73
C ALA A 100 -4.31 -9.43 16.74
N LEU A 101 -4.18 -8.64 15.68
CA LEU A 101 -3.32 -7.47 15.67
C LEU A 101 -4.12 -6.30 16.23
N GLU A 102 -3.72 -5.82 17.39
CA GLU A 102 -4.30 -4.64 18.03
C GLU A 102 -3.42 -3.41 17.81
N ARG A 103 -3.94 -2.23 18.10
CA ARG A 103 -3.14 -0.99 17.97
C ARG A 103 -1.92 -0.97 18.87
N SER A 104 -2.02 -1.50 20.09
CA SER A 104 -0.88 -1.61 20.98
C SER A 104 -0.17 -2.96 20.84
N ILE A 105 1.16 -2.93 20.97
CA ILE A 105 2.00 -4.13 20.95
C ILE A 105 1.66 -5.05 22.12
N GLU A 106 1.37 -4.46 23.28
CA GLU A 106 1.00 -5.17 24.51
C GLU A 106 -0.34 -5.88 24.35
N ALA A 107 -1.33 -5.22 23.75
CA ALA A 107 -2.63 -5.83 23.50
C ALA A 107 -2.51 -6.99 22.51
N THR A 108 -1.77 -6.82 21.41
CA THR A 108 -1.47 -7.91 20.46
C THR A 108 -0.75 -9.05 21.16
N GLY A 109 0.26 -8.75 21.99
CA GLY A 109 1.00 -9.77 22.76
C GLY A 109 0.08 -10.70 23.54
N LYS A 110 -0.94 -10.16 24.20
CA LYS A 110 -1.94 -10.94 24.94
C LYS A 110 -2.74 -11.88 24.04
N THR A 111 -3.05 -11.48 22.82
CA THR A 111 -3.80 -12.34 21.87
C THR A 111 -2.96 -13.50 21.34
N VAL A 112 -1.64 -13.39 21.37
CA VAL A 112 -0.70 -14.40 20.85
C VAL A 112 0.04 -15.17 21.94
N ALA A 113 -0.43 -15.12 23.19
CA ALA A 113 0.17 -15.92 24.26
C ALA A 113 0.31 -17.41 23.85
N PRO A 114 1.39 -18.12 24.24
CA PRO A 114 2.39 -17.73 25.23
C PRO A 114 3.54 -16.86 24.70
N ASP A 115 3.51 -16.43 23.43
CA ASP A 115 4.60 -15.69 22.76
C ASP A 115 4.54 -14.17 22.96
N GLU A 116 3.85 -13.68 23.98
CA GLU A 116 3.70 -12.25 24.27
C GLU A 116 5.04 -11.51 24.27
N ARG A 117 6.03 -12.01 25.04
CA ARG A 117 7.34 -11.39 25.13
C ARG A 117 8.11 -11.46 23.79
N SER A 118 8.04 -12.58 23.12
CA SER A 118 8.70 -12.78 21.80
C SER A 118 8.14 -11.80 20.78
N TYR A 119 6.82 -11.62 20.76
CA TYR A 119 6.17 -10.65 19.88
C TYR A 119 6.63 -9.22 20.17
N GLN A 120 6.64 -8.82 21.45
CA GLN A 120 7.10 -7.49 21.87
C GLN A 120 8.58 -7.26 21.51
N GLN A 121 9.44 -8.27 21.67
CA GLN A 121 10.86 -8.20 21.32
C GLN A 121 11.09 -8.12 19.80
N LEU A 122 10.24 -8.77 19.00
CA LEU A 122 10.34 -8.73 17.54
C LEU A 122 9.83 -7.40 17.00
N MET A 123 8.63 -6.97 17.41
CA MET A 123 7.93 -5.85 16.81
C MET A 123 8.25 -4.50 17.48
N GLY A 124 8.52 -4.50 18.79
CA GLY A 124 8.75 -3.27 19.56
C GLY A 124 9.82 -2.35 18.98
N PRO A 125 11.05 -2.84 18.74
CA PRO A 125 12.10 -2.03 18.15
C PRO A 125 11.76 -1.48 16.77
N LEU A 126 11.05 -2.25 15.93
CA LEU A 126 10.61 -1.81 14.61
C LEU A 126 9.59 -0.69 14.68
N VAL A 127 8.59 -0.82 15.57
CA VAL A 127 7.55 0.19 15.76
C VAL A 127 8.15 1.47 16.32
N GLN A 128 9.08 1.38 17.28
CA GLN A 128 9.76 2.55 17.87
C GLN A 128 10.63 3.29 16.87
N ARG A 129 11.27 2.58 15.93
CA ARG A 129 12.17 3.13 14.93
C ARG A 129 11.54 3.26 13.55
N TRP A 130 10.23 3.13 13.44
CA TRP A 130 9.55 3.14 12.15
C TRP A 130 9.86 4.36 11.29
N GLU A 131 9.90 5.54 11.89
CA GLU A 131 10.21 6.81 11.20
C GLU A 131 11.61 6.85 10.57
N TYR A 132 12.55 6.01 11.05
CA TYR A 132 13.89 5.86 10.45
C TYR A 132 13.94 4.80 9.36
N ILE A 133 12.95 3.90 9.30
CA ILE A 133 12.88 2.77 8.37
C ILE A 133 11.93 3.09 7.21
N GLU A 134 10.81 3.76 7.50
CA GLU A 134 9.74 4.07 6.53
C GLU A 134 10.27 4.78 5.28
N PRO A 135 11.10 5.84 5.35
CA PRO A 135 11.59 6.52 4.16
C PRO A 135 12.35 5.60 3.21
N ASP A 136 13.18 4.71 3.78
CA ASP A 136 13.99 3.79 2.98
C ASP A 136 13.17 2.64 2.38
N ILE A 137 12.13 2.16 3.08
CA ILE A 137 11.20 1.13 2.55
C ILE A 137 10.37 1.67 1.39
N LEU A 138 9.99 2.94 1.42
CA LEU A 138 9.18 3.59 0.40
C LEU A 138 10.02 4.26 -0.70
N ALA A 139 11.33 4.25 -0.59
CA ALA A 139 12.26 4.76 -1.60
C ALA A 139 12.44 3.77 -2.77
N PRO A 140 13.01 4.24 -3.89
CA PRO A 140 13.45 3.34 -4.96
C PRO A 140 14.40 2.26 -4.44
N PRO A 141 14.35 1.03 -4.98
CA PRO A 141 15.12 -0.11 -4.43
C PRO A 141 16.65 0.10 -4.36
N MET A 142 17.21 0.93 -5.22
CA MET A 142 18.64 1.25 -5.25
C MET A 142 18.87 2.68 -4.79
N HIS A 143 19.06 2.85 -3.48
CA HIS A 143 19.46 4.11 -2.86
C HIS A 143 20.37 3.83 -1.66
N TRP A 144 21.07 4.85 -1.20
CA TRP A 144 21.81 4.76 0.07
C TRP A 144 20.84 5.03 1.22
N PRO A 145 20.73 4.14 2.21
CA PRO A 145 19.80 4.33 3.32
C PRO A 145 20.07 5.60 4.09
N ALA A 146 19.01 6.36 4.41
CA ALA A 146 19.10 7.54 5.25
C ALA A 146 19.57 7.20 6.67
N HIS A 147 19.17 6.02 7.18
CA HIS A 147 19.53 5.51 8.51
C HIS A 147 20.12 4.10 8.42
N PRO A 148 21.41 3.95 8.00
CA PRO A 148 22.01 2.65 7.69
C PRO A 148 21.96 1.63 8.82
N LEU A 149 22.13 2.07 10.08
CA LEU A 149 22.07 1.17 11.24
C LEU A 149 20.67 0.63 11.49
N ALA A 150 19.64 1.47 11.36
CA ALA A 150 18.24 1.02 11.49
C ALA A 150 17.86 0.06 10.37
N MET A 151 18.28 0.36 9.14
CA MET A 151 18.06 -0.52 7.98
C MET A 151 18.84 -1.82 8.08
N ALA A 152 20.06 -1.83 8.62
CA ALA A 152 20.81 -3.07 8.85
C ALA A 152 20.12 -3.96 9.90
N GLU A 153 19.65 -3.38 11.02
CA GLU A 153 18.89 -4.12 12.04
C GLU A 153 17.59 -4.70 11.49
N PHE A 154 16.84 -3.92 10.72
CA PHE A 154 15.66 -4.39 9.99
C PHE A 154 16.04 -5.51 9.00
N GLY A 155 17.04 -5.28 8.17
CA GLY A 155 17.48 -6.15 7.09
C GLY A 155 17.89 -7.54 7.56
N MET A 156 18.56 -7.66 8.73
CA MET A 156 18.94 -8.96 9.31
C MET A 156 17.75 -9.90 9.55
N ARG A 157 16.57 -9.35 9.85
CA ARG A 157 15.34 -10.11 10.03
C ARG A 157 14.52 -10.19 8.75
N ALA A 158 14.52 -9.13 7.98
CA ALA A 158 13.73 -8.96 6.76
C ALA A 158 14.19 -9.90 5.62
N VAL A 159 15.50 -10.20 5.52
CA VAL A 159 16.05 -11.09 4.50
C VAL A 159 15.66 -12.56 4.71
N LEU A 160 15.29 -12.94 5.93
CA LEU A 160 14.94 -14.32 6.24
C LEU A 160 13.64 -14.74 5.54
N PRO A 161 13.49 -16.05 5.23
CA PRO A 161 12.18 -16.62 4.95
C PRO A 161 11.24 -16.43 6.14
N ALA A 162 9.99 -16.09 5.88
CA ALA A 162 9.00 -15.90 6.95
C ALA A 162 8.79 -17.17 7.79
N SER A 163 8.84 -18.34 7.16
CA SER A 163 8.79 -19.63 7.88
C SER A 163 9.95 -19.80 8.85
N THR A 164 11.16 -19.37 8.48
CA THR A 164 12.34 -19.43 9.34
C THR A 164 12.21 -18.46 10.52
N LEU A 165 11.92 -17.17 10.24
CA LEU A 165 11.72 -16.17 11.30
C LEU A 165 10.61 -16.57 12.26
N ASN A 166 9.51 -17.10 11.73
CA ASN A 166 8.36 -17.56 12.50
C ASN A 166 8.74 -18.69 13.48
N THR A 167 9.56 -19.64 13.02
CA THR A 167 10.04 -20.75 13.87
C THR A 167 11.03 -20.29 14.93
N LEU A 168 11.91 -19.33 14.59
CA LEU A 168 12.89 -18.79 15.52
C LEU A 168 12.25 -17.88 16.58
N ALA A 169 11.27 -17.08 16.20
CA ALA A 169 10.65 -16.09 17.09
C ALA A 169 9.54 -16.66 17.96
N PHE A 170 8.75 -17.62 17.45
CA PHE A 170 7.50 -18.02 18.10
C PHE A 170 7.40 -19.53 18.32
N ARG A 171 6.74 -19.90 19.44
CA ARG A 171 6.45 -21.28 19.82
C ARG A 171 4.99 -21.65 19.63
N GLY A 172 4.08 -20.71 19.94
CA GLY A 172 2.64 -20.90 19.88
C GLY A 172 2.07 -20.71 18.48
N GLU A 173 1.00 -21.41 18.19
CA GLU A 173 0.32 -21.38 16.91
C GLU A 173 -0.24 -19.99 16.58
N ARG A 174 -0.82 -19.30 17.57
CA ARG A 174 -1.43 -17.97 17.37
C ARG A 174 -0.43 -16.93 16.87
N ALA A 175 0.75 -16.83 17.48
CA ALA A 175 1.80 -15.91 17.04
C ALA A 175 2.29 -16.26 15.64
N ARG A 176 2.47 -17.56 15.39
CA ARG A 176 2.89 -18.08 14.08
C ARG A 176 1.86 -17.78 13.00
N ALA A 177 0.57 -17.98 13.28
CA ALA A 177 -0.51 -17.70 12.35
C ALA A 177 -0.61 -16.21 12.02
N LEU A 178 -0.57 -15.34 13.06
CA LEU A 178 -0.61 -13.89 12.86
C LEU A 178 0.54 -13.42 11.96
N PHE A 179 1.78 -13.81 12.27
CA PHE A 179 2.93 -13.40 11.48
C PHE A 179 2.92 -13.99 10.07
N ALA A 180 2.55 -15.27 9.92
CA ALA A 180 2.43 -15.91 8.60
C ALA A 180 1.38 -15.22 7.73
N GLY A 181 0.22 -14.87 8.29
CA GLY A 181 -0.82 -14.15 7.57
C GLY A 181 -0.37 -12.78 7.07
N LEU A 182 0.36 -12.02 7.90
CA LEU A 182 0.98 -10.76 7.47
C LEU A 182 2.00 -11.00 6.34
N ALA A 183 2.85 -12.02 6.47
CA ALA A 183 3.89 -12.33 5.49
C ALA A 183 3.33 -12.89 4.17
N CYS A 184 2.14 -13.48 4.16
CA CYS A 184 1.46 -13.97 2.95
C CYS A 184 1.19 -12.85 1.93
N HIS A 185 1.13 -11.58 2.35
CA HIS A 185 1.04 -10.44 1.44
C HIS A 185 2.26 -10.29 0.52
N SER A 186 3.34 -11.04 0.75
CA SER A 186 4.45 -11.15 -0.20
C SER A 186 4.05 -11.84 -1.52
N ILE A 187 2.91 -12.58 -1.53
CA ILE A 187 2.42 -13.38 -2.65
C ILE A 187 3.48 -14.41 -3.12
N LEU A 188 4.34 -14.81 -2.19
CA LEU A 188 5.38 -15.83 -2.38
C LEU A 188 5.23 -16.94 -1.36
N PRO A 189 5.70 -18.16 -1.65
CA PRO A 189 5.84 -19.21 -0.63
C PRO A 189 6.70 -18.71 0.55
N LEU A 190 6.22 -18.89 1.77
CA LEU A 190 6.83 -18.32 2.99
C LEU A 190 8.24 -18.85 3.31
N ASN A 191 8.72 -19.87 2.59
CA ASN A 191 10.08 -20.39 2.67
C ASN A 191 11.06 -19.69 1.70
N LYS A 192 10.61 -18.67 0.96
CA LYS A 192 11.48 -17.86 0.11
C LYS A 192 12.11 -16.71 0.89
N LEU A 193 13.33 -16.32 0.48
CA LEU A 193 14.06 -15.20 1.07
C LEU A 193 13.22 -13.92 1.00
N ALA A 194 13.42 -13.05 1.97
CA ALA A 194 12.81 -11.74 2.13
C ALA A 194 11.26 -11.73 2.33
N THR A 195 10.61 -12.87 2.44
CA THR A 195 9.15 -12.90 2.77
C THR A 195 8.86 -12.40 4.18
N SER A 196 9.83 -12.45 5.11
CA SER A 196 9.71 -11.82 6.43
C SER A 196 9.57 -10.31 6.37
N ALA A 197 10.18 -9.65 5.36
CA ALA A 197 10.13 -8.19 5.23
C ALA A 197 8.68 -7.68 5.23
N ILE A 198 7.83 -8.32 4.45
CA ILE A 198 6.41 -7.93 4.33
C ILE A 198 5.67 -8.11 5.67
N GLY A 199 5.87 -9.24 6.34
CA GLY A 199 5.26 -9.49 7.67
C GLY A 199 5.71 -8.46 8.72
N LEU A 200 6.99 -8.11 8.74
CA LEU A 200 7.56 -7.12 9.66
C LEU A 200 7.03 -5.71 9.36
N VAL A 201 7.02 -5.31 8.08
CA VAL A 201 6.52 -3.99 7.65
C VAL A 201 5.04 -3.85 7.97
N LEU A 202 4.20 -4.78 7.54
CA LEU A 202 2.76 -4.69 7.77
C LEU A 202 2.40 -4.76 9.26
N GLY A 203 3.11 -5.57 10.04
CA GLY A 203 2.95 -5.59 11.48
C GLY A 203 3.32 -4.26 12.13
N ALA A 204 4.47 -3.67 11.77
CA ALA A 204 4.90 -2.37 12.29
C ALA A 204 3.92 -1.25 11.91
N VAL A 205 3.49 -1.21 10.66
CA VAL A 205 2.50 -0.23 10.17
C VAL A 205 1.15 -0.41 10.88
N GLY A 206 0.72 -1.65 11.13
CA GLY A 206 -0.50 -1.94 11.87
C GLY A 206 -0.50 -1.31 13.27
N HIS A 207 0.63 -1.32 13.96
CA HIS A 207 0.77 -0.65 15.25
C HIS A 207 0.88 0.87 15.13
N ARG A 208 1.55 1.39 14.10
CA ARG A 208 1.77 2.83 13.90
C ARG A 208 0.55 3.56 13.37
N ALA A 209 -0.04 3.06 12.30
CA ALA A 209 -1.15 3.70 11.57
C ALA A 209 -2.46 2.93 11.64
N GLY A 210 -2.45 1.67 12.07
CA GLY A 210 -3.59 0.78 11.97
C GLY A 210 -3.77 0.20 10.58
N TRP A 211 -4.96 -0.32 10.34
CA TRP A 211 -5.36 -0.86 9.04
C TRP A 211 -6.65 -0.18 8.59
N PRO A 212 -6.55 1.10 8.20
CA PRO A 212 -7.71 1.90 7.89
C PRO A 212 -8.35 1.46 6.57
N ILE A 213 -9.66 1.69 6.50
CA ILE A 213 -10.46 1.61 5.29
C ILE A 213 -11.00 3.00 4.96
N PRO A 214 -11.14 3.38 3.68
CA PRO A 214 -11.75 4.64 3.31
C PRO A 214 -13.28 4.60 3.53
N ARG A 215 -13.85 5.64 4.11
CA ARG A 215 -15.31 5.78 4.19
C ARG A 215 -15.91 5.88 2.79
N GLY A 216 -16.82 4.98 2.46
CA GLY A 216 -17.45 4.92 1.13
C GLY A 216 -16.65 4.14 0.08
N GLY A 217 -15.67 3.32 0.51
CA GLY A 217 -14.91 2.43 -0.34
C GLY A 217 -13.57 2.97 -0.81
N ALA A 218 -12.72 2.08 -1.32
CA ALA A 218 -11.36 2.40 -1.75
C ALA A 218 -11.31 3.38 -2.94
N GLN A 219 -12.37 3.47 -3.74
CA GLN A 219 -12.53 4.46 -4.82
C GLN A 219 -12.28 5.89 -4.34
N ARG A 220 -12.60 6.21 -3.07
CA ARG A 220 -12.40 7.54 -2.50
C ARG A 220 -10.94 8.00 -2.50
N ILE A 221 -10.00 7.07 -2.50
CA ILE A 221 -8.57 7.39 -2.65
C ILE A 221 -8.31 7.97 -4.03
N ALA A 222 -8.78 7.30 -5.07
CA ALA A 222 -8.60 7.77 -6.45
C ALA A 222 -9.36 9.07 -6.72
N ASP A 223 -10.59 9.20 -6.19
CA ASP A 223 -11.40 10.42 -6.32
C ASP A 223 -10.69 11.64 -5.71
N ALA A 224 -10.13 11.49 -4.51
CA ALA A 224 -9.38 12.54 -3.83
C ALA A 224 -8.10 12.92 -4.60
N LEU A 225 -7.35 11.92 -5.10
CA LEU A 225 -6.17 12.16 -5.92
C LEU A 225 -6.53 12.87 -7.23
N ALA A 226 -7.61 12.45 -7.90
CA ALA A 226 -8.06 13.09 -9.13
C ALA A 226 -8.50 14.55 -8.91
N THR A 227 -9.15 14.84 -7.79
CA THR A 227 -9.52 16.22 -7.42
C THR A 227 -8.26 17.05 -7.19
N CYS A 228 -7.29 16.51 -6.44
CA CYS A 228 -6.00 17.16 -6.21
C CYS A 228 -5.22 17.42 -7.53
N LEU A 229 -5.29 16.49 -8.49
CA LEU A 229 -4.65 16.66 -9.80
C LEU A 229 -5.33 17.76 -10.61
N ARG A 230 -6.67 17.81 -10.63
CA ARG A 230 -7.43 18.85 -11.35
C ARG A 230 -7.21 20.25 -10.78
N GLU A 231 -7.03 20.39 -9.47
CA GLU A 231 -6.64 21.66 -8.85
C GLU A 231 -5.24 22.13 -9.25
N ALA A 232 -4.38 21.20 -9.71
CA ALA A 232 -3.08 21.51 -10.27
C ALA A 232 -3.09 21.57 -11.82
N ASP A 233 -4.27 21.82 -12.42
CA ASP A 233 -4.49 21.93 -13.87
C ASP A 233 -4.16 20.65 -14.67
N GLY A 234 -4.07 19.48 -14.02
CA GLY A 234 -3.91 18.20 -14.71
C GLY A 234 -5.20 17.72 -15.36
N VAL A 235 -5.10 17.13 -16.54
CA VAL A 235 -6.21 16.61 -17.32
C VAL A 235 -6.34 15.10 -17.14
N ILE A 236 -7.57 14.59 -17.01
CA ILE A 236 -7.86 13.16 -16.96
C ILE A 236 -8.89 12.83 -18.03
N GLU A 237 -8.55 11.90 -18.94
CA GLU A 237 -9.44 11.33 -19.94
C GLU A 237 -9.70 9.86 -19.61
N THR A 238 -10.97 9.50 -19.45
CA THR A 238 -11.44 8.13 -19.19
C THR A 238 -12.11 7.54 -20.42
N GLY A 239 -12.23 6.20 -20.48
CA GLY A 239 -12.79 5.52 -21.65
C GLY A 239 -11.87 5.56 -22.88
N VAL A 240 -10.58 5.88 -22.69
CA VAL A 240 -9.62 6.07 -23.77
C VAL A 240 -8.46 5.07 -23.62
N PRO A 241 -8.61 3.84 -24.11
CA PRO A 241 -7.52 2.87 -24.11
C PRO A 241 -6.36 3.39 -24.99
N VAL A 242 -5.14 3.05 -24.60
CA VAL A 242 -3.93 3.30 -25.39
C VAL A 242 -3.42 1.94 -25.86
N GLU A 243 -3.45 1.72 -27.16
CA GLU A 243 -3.03 0.46 -27.79
C GLU A 243 -1.69 0.62 -28.52
N ALA A 244 -1.31 1.86 -28.84
CA ALA A 244 -0.02 2.21 -29.47
C ALA A 244 0.46 3.59 -29.02
N LEU A 245 1.78 3.81 -28.99
CA LEU A 245 2.38 5.11 -28.62
C LEU A 245 1.97 6.24 -29.54
N GLU A 246 1.72 5.94 -30.81
CA GLU A 246 1.33 6.89 -31.85
C GLU A 246 -0.06 7.50 -31.63
N GLU A 247 -0.89 6.88 -30.78
CA GLU A 247 -2.22 7.39 -30.41
C GLU A 247 -2.15 8.52 -29.36
N LEU A 248 -0.99 8.67 -28.74
CA LEU A 248 -0.78 9.71 -27.73
C LEU A 248 -0.49 11.07 -28.38
N PRO A 249 -1.00 12.17 -27.79
CA PRO A 249 -0.59 13.50 -28.20
C PRO A 249 0.94 13.68 -28.07
N PRO A 250 1.53 14.64 -28.78
CA PRO A 250 2.94 14.96 -28.61
C PRO A 250 3.26 15.29 -27.15
N SER A 251 4.30 14.65 -26.60
CA SER A 251 4.76 14.86 -25.24
C SER A 251 6.25 14.65 -25.09
N ARG A 252 6.83 15.19 -24.00
CA ARG A 252 8.26 15.02 -23.69
C ARG A 252 8.53 13.69 -22.98
N ALA A 253 7.54 13.17 -22.24
CA ALA A 253 7.65 11.92 -21.50
C ALA A 253 6.30 11.19 -21.46
N VAL A 254 6.36 9.85 -21.48
CA VAL A 254 5.23 8.97 -21.23
C VAL A 254 5.56 8.07 -20.03
N LEU A 255 4.69 8.04 -19.04
CA LEU A 255 4.78 7.18 -17.86
C LEU A 255 3.66 6.14 -17.91
N PHE A 256 4.00 4.88 -17.67
CA PHE A 256 3.03 3.79 -17.65
C PHE A 256 2.76 3.33 -16.22
N ASP A 257 1.53 3.54 -15.73
CA ASP A 257 0.99 2.91 -14.51
C ASP A 257 0.15 1.69 -14.90
N LEU A 258 0.81 0.76 -15.56
CA LEU A 258 0.25 -0.46 -16.14
C LEU A 258 1.07 -1.68 -15.71
N SER A 259 0.47 -2.86 -15.83
CA SER A 259 1.24 -4.09 -15.66
C SER A 259 2.26 -4.25 -16.79
N PRO A 260 3.41 -4.92 -16.54
CA PRO A 260 4.40 -5.16 -17.60
C PRO A 260 3.81 -5.82 -18.86
N ARG A 261 2.81 -6.70 -18.68
CA ARG A 261 2.13 -7.36 -19.80
C ARG A 261 1.33 -6.38 -20.65
N GLN A 262 0.74 -5.36 -20.06
CA GLN A 262 0.01 -4.32 -20.80
C GLN A 262 0.97 -3.40 -21.53
N VAL A 263 2.06 -2.96 -20.87
CA VAL A 263 3.10 -2.13 -21.51
C VAL A 263 3.73 -2.82 -22.73
N MET A 264 3.89 -4.15 -22.68
CA MET A 264 4.45 -4.91 -23.82
C MET A 264 3.50 -5.02 -25.02
N ARG A 265 2.26 -4.58 -24.90
CA ARG A 265 1.27 -4.61 -25.99
C ARG A 265 1.11 -3.25 -26.69
N ILE A 266 1.60 -2.18 -26.05
CA ILE A 266 1.67 -0.82 -26.56
C ILE A 266 2.99 -0.62 -27.32
#